data_2f72836b2853948d119749af89f27cfa
#
_entry.id   2f72836b2853948d119749af89f27cfa
#
_cell.length_a   1.000
_cell.length_b   1.000
_cell.length_c   1.000
_cell.angle_alpha   90.00
_cell.angle_beta   90.00
_cell.angle_gamma   90.00
#
_symmetry.space_group_name_H-M   'P 1'
#
loop_
_entity.id
_entity.type
_entity.pdbx_description
1 polymer ?
#
loop_
_entity_poly.entity_id
_entity_poly.type
_entity_poly.pdbx_seq_one_letter_code
_entity_poly.pdbx_strand_id
1 'polypeptide(L)'
;MSRVVRSYGTSSIAEALQSHQGNLADNEGENIIISDIHGSPVWKRAYSREGTFQGDPRGVSLSLCLDGLNPWSKNKTSYSMWPIVLGQLNLPRKIRNLFSNLILLGIIPAQDDGKEPANLDPYLEILVDELLCLTDRKSVV
;
A
#
# COMPACT_ATOMS: atom_id res chain seq x y z
N MET A 1 -16.76 1.19 4.59
CA MET A 1 -15.69 2.04 5.17
C MET A 1 -14.35 1.39 4.88
N SER A 2 -13.47 2.06 4.15
CA SER A 2 -12.19 1.52 3.69
C SER A 2 -11.32 1.03 4.88
N ARG A 3 -10.61 -0.09 4.70
CA ARG A 3 -9.66 -0.60 5.69
C ARG A 3 -8.53 0.39 5.98
N VAL A 4 -8.14 1.20 4.99
CA VAL A 4 -7.17 2.29 5.18
C VAL A 4 -7.66 3.30 6.23
N VAL A 5 -8.92 3.71 6.16
CA VAL A 5 -9.52 4.64 7.15
C VAL A 5 -9.56 4.01 8.55
N ARG A 6 -9.81 2.70 8.64
CA ARG A 6 -9.81 1.99 9.93
C ARG A 6 -8.45 1.96 10.61
N SER A 7 -7.35 2.01 9.84
CA SER A 7 -6.00 2.08 10.42
C SER A 7 -5.82 3.32 11.30
N TYR A 8 -6.47 4.43 10.99
CA TYR A 8 -6.47 5.64 11.82
C TYR A 8 -7.36 5.53 13.08
N GLY A 9 -8.21 4.52 13.16
CA GLY A 9 -9.02 4.26 14.36
C GLY A 9 -8.24 3.66 15.54
N THR A 10 -7.00 3.25 15.32
CA THR A 10 -6.10 2.74 16.37
C THR A 10 -4.97 3.74 16.57
N SER A 11 -4.89 4.37 17.75
CA SER A 11 -3.93 5.46 18.02
C SER A 11 -2.47 5.06 17.70
N SER A 12 -2.04 3.88 18.09
CA SER A 12 -0.67 3.41 17.84
C SER A 12 -0.35 3.26 16.34
N ILE A 13 -1.31 2.83 15.54
CA ILE A 13 -1.13 2.74 14.07
C ILE A 13 -1.21 4.13 13.43
N ALA A 14 -2.10 5.00 13.90
CA ALA A 14 -2.20 6.38 13.42
C ALA A 14 -0.90 7.15 13.66
N GLU A 15 -0.31 7.04 14.84
CA GLU A 15 1.00 7.61 15.16
C GLU A 15 2.11 7.01 14.29
N ALA A 16 2.12 5.69 14.12
CA ALA A 16 3.09 5.02 13.26
C ALA A 16 2.99 5.46 11.79
N LEU A 17 1.77 5.70 11.27
CA LEU A 17 1.55 6.20 9.92
C LEU A 17 2.12 7.62 9.71
N GLN A 18 2.19 8.44 10.75
CA GLN A 18 2.74 9.80 10.70
C GLN A 18 4.23 9.86 11.03
N SER A 19 4.81 8.80 11.60
CA SER A 19 6.21 8.77 12.05
C SER A 19 7.24 8.94 10.92
N HIS A 20 6.85 8.72 9.66
CA HIS A 20 7.72 8.91 8.48
C HIS A 20 8.19 10.37 8.31
N GLN A 21 7.49 11.34 8.90
CA GLN A 21 7.82 12.76 8.78
C GLN A 21 9.10 13.14 9.52
N GLY A 22 9.38 12.51 10.67
CA GLY A 22 10.65 12.72 11.39
C GLY A 22 11.87 12.36 10.54
N ASN A 23 11.74 11.44 9.62
CA ASN A 23 12.81 11.00 8.72
C ASN A 23 13.04 11.93 7.51
N LEU A 24 12.17 12.93 7.31
CA LEU A 24 12.30 13.90 6.20
C LEU A 24 13.37 14.96 6.48
N ALA A 25 13.65 15.24 7.74
CA ALA A 25 14.53 16.32 8.17
C ALA A 25 16.02 15.94 8.29
N ASP A 26 16.35 14.66 8.46
CA ASP A 26 17.65 14.26 8.98
C ASP A 26 18.76 13.98 7.94
N ASN A 27 18.54 14.23 6.65
CA ASN A 27 19.51 13.87 5.61
C ASN A 27 19.79 15.01 4.63
N GLU A 28 20.36 16.12 5.11
CA GLU A 28 21.03 17.12 4.29
C GLU A 28 22.56 16.93 4.37
N GLY A 29 23.09 15.97 3.62
CA GLY A 29 24.54 15.73 3.57
C GLY A 29 24.93 14.89 2.34
N GLU A 30 26.20 15.00 1.92
CA GLU A 30 26.74 14.37 0.69
C GLU A 30 26.73 12.82 0.70
N ASN A 31 26.49 12.17 1.85
CA ASN A 31 26.45 10.71 2.00
C ASN A 31 25.08 10.25 2.54
N ILE A 32 24.04 10.30 1.70
CA ILE A 32 22.70 9.85 2.09
C ILE A 32 22.67 8.31 2.05
N ILE A 33 22.65 7.66 3.21
CA ILE A 33 22.36 6.24 3.32
C ILE A 33 20.85 6.08 3.38
N ILE A 34 20.25 5.64 2.27
CA ILE A 34 18.81 5.35 2.22
C ILE A 34 18.58 3.99 2.87
N SER A 35 18.19 3.97 4.13
CA SER A 35 17.86 2.75 4.89
C SER A 35 16.42 2.29 4.70
N ASP A 36 15.52 3.20 4.31
CA ASP A 36 14.10 2.94 4.02
C ASP A 36 13.61 3.90 2.91
N ILE A 37 12.48 3.57 2.31
CA ILE A 37 11.81 4.38 1.28
C ILE A 37 11.57 5.84 1.74
N HIS A 38 11.32 6.04 3.02
CA HIS A 38 11.11 7.37 3.63
C HIS A 38 12.29 8.32 3.45
N GLY A 39 13.51 7.79 3.32
CA GLY A 39 14.71 8.58 3.03
C GLY A 39 14.90 8.92 1.55
N SER A 40 14.10 8.35 0.64
CA SER A 40 14.28 8.53 -0.79
C SER A 40 13.87 9.93 -1.27
N PRO A 41 14.55 10.48 -2.31
CA PRO A 41 14.16 11.77 -2.90
C PRO A 41 12.72 11.77 -3.43
N VAL A 42 12.23 10.64 -3.95
CA VAL A 42 10.86 10.50 -4.46
C VAL A 42 9.86 10.66 -3.31
N TRP A 43 10.12 10.01 -2.17
CA TRP A 43 9.29 10.14 -0.98
C TRP A 43 9.25 11.58 -0.47
N LYS A 44 10.43 12.20 -0.31
CA LYS A 44 10.54 13.60 0.14
C LYS A 44 9.77 14.56 -0.77
N ARG A 45 9.88 14.37 -2.08
CA ARG A 45 9.10 15.17 -3.06
C ARG A 45 7.60 14.95 -2.91
N ALA A 46 7.13 13.72 -2.77
CA ALA A 46 5.70 13.42 -2.65
C ALA A 46 5.05 14.10 -1.43
N TYR A 47 5.79 14.19 -0.32
CA TYR A 47 5.32 14.81 0.93
C TYR A 47 5.75 16.27 1.11
N SER A 48 6.43 16.87 0.15
CA SER A 48 6.70 18.33 0.15
C SER A 48 5.41 19.13 -0.08
N ARG A 49 5.47 20.44 0.19
CA ARG A 49 4.33 21.35 -0.05
C ARG A 49 3.86 21.37 -1.53
N GLU A 50 4.80 21.15 -2.45
CA GLU A 50 4.53 21.13 -3.90
C GLU A 50 4.29 19.70 -4.42
N GLY A 51 4.36 18.71 -3.55
CA GLY A 51 4.21 17.30 -3.90
C GLY A 51 2.75 16.82 -3.88
N THR A 52 2.58 15.54 -4.16
CA THR A 52 1.26 14.88 -4.26
C THR A 52 0.41 15.06 -3.01
N PHE A 53 1.02 15.05 -1.83
CA PHE A 53 0.32 15.19 -0.55
C PHE A 53 0.29 16.62 -0.01
N GLN A 54 0.91 17.58 -0.71
CA GLN A 54 0.90 19.01 -0.37
C GLN A 54 1.29 19.30 1.10
N GLY A 55 2.19 18.50 1.65
CA GLY A 55 2.60 18.60 3.06
C GLY A 55 1.58 18.06 4.06
N ASP A 56 0.48 17.44 3.63
CA ASP A 56 -0.50 16.82 4.55
C ASP A 56 0.11 15.55 5.19
N PRO A 57 0.29 15.54 6.52
CA PRO A 57 0.84 14.39 7.24
C PRO A 57 -0.05 13.16 7.21
N ARG A 58 -1.32 13.33 6.89
CA ARG A 58 -2.31 12.25 6.83
C ARG A 58 -2.34 11.55 5.47
N GLY A 59 -1.60 12.07 4.48
CA GLY A 59 -1.48 11.43 3.19
C GLY A 59 -0.90 10.02 3.34
N VAL A 60 -1.55 9.01 2.74
CA VAL A 60 -1.11 7.61 2.80
C VAL A 60 -0.64 7.15 1.44
N SER A 61 0.61 6.71 1.37
CA SER A 61 1.15 6.01 0.20
C SER A 61 0.88 4.51 0.34
N LEU A 62 0.33 3.94 -0.70
CA LEU A 62 0.03 2.51 -0.75
C LEU A 62 0.92 1.81 -1.77
N SER A 63 1.33 0.58 -1.45
CA SER A 63 1.88 -0.35 -2.42
C SER A 63 0.83 -1.37 -2.80
N LEU A 64 0.73 -1.69 -4.09
CA LEU A 64 -0.09 -2.78 -4.60
C LEU A 64 0.82 -3.98 -4.85
N CYS A 65 0.45 -5.13 -4.31
CA CYS A 65 1.07 -6.41 -4.58
C CYS A 65 0.05 -7.35 -5.21
N LEU A 66 0.42 -7.87 -6.37
CA LEU A 66 -0.33 -8.86 -7.13
C LEU A 66 0.66 -9.93 -7.56
N ASP A 67 0.44 -11.17 -7.16
CA ASP A 67 1.28 -12.29 -7.56
C ASP A 67 0.48 -13.58 -7.55
N GLY A 68 0.76 -14.46 -8.51
CA GLY A 68 0.11 -15.75 -8.61
C GLY A 68 0.63 -16.73 -7.56
N LEU A 69 -0.24 -17.33 -6.78
CA LEU A 69 0.12 -18.38 -5.84
C LEU A 69 -0.74 -19.63 -6.04
N ASN A 70 -0.10 -20.79 -5.86
CA ASN A 70 -0.79 -22.06 -5.86
C ASN A 70 -0.88 -22.62 -4.43
N PRO A 71 -2.05 -22.54 -3.76
CA PRO A 71 -2.22 -23.02 -2.39
C PRO A 71 -2.17 -24.56 -2.28
N TRP A 72 -2.32 -25.26 -3.39
CA TRP A 72 -2.29 -26.75 -3.45
C TRP A 72 -1.04 -27.29 -4.14
N SER A 73 0.06 -26.57 -4.12
CA SER A 73 1.31 -26.97 -4.80
C SER A 73 1.79 -28.39 -4.44
N LYS A 74 1.49 -28.87 -3.24
CA LYS A 74 1.82 -30.24 -2.78
C LYS A 74 1.05 -31.34 -3.51
N ASN A 75 -0.12 -31.05 -4.07
CA ASN A 75 -1.02 -32.02 -4.68
C ASN A 75 -0.88 -32.12 -6.21
N LYS A 76 0.16 -31.56 -6.80
CA LYS A 76 0.37 -31.48 -8.26
C LYS A 76 -0.81 -30.84 -9.05
N THR A 77 -1.74 -30.21 -8.37
CA THR A 77 -2.83 -29.48 -9.00
C THR A 77 -2.32 -28.14 -9.46
N SER A 78 -2.47 -27.85 -10.75
CA SER A 78 -2.19 -26.51 -11.29
C SER A 78 -3.36 -25.61 -10.94
N TYR A 79 -3.12 -24.61 -10.08
CA TYR A 79 -4.12 -23.59 -9.75
C TYR A 79 -3.40 -22.29 -9.37
N SER A 80 -3.66 -21.23 -10.12
CA SER A 80 -3.02 -19.92 -9.90
C SER A 80 -4.06 -18.89 -9.48
N MET A 81 -4.18 -18.65 -8.18
CA MET A 81 -5.00 -17.55 -7.68
C MET A 81 -4.15 -16.32 -7.38
N TRP A 82 -4.73 -15.13 -7.52
CA TRP A 82 -4.03 -13.86 -7.39
C TRP A 82 -4.64 -13.00 -6.30
N PRO A 83 -4.09 -12.98 -5.09
CA PRO A 83 -4.52 -12.06 -4.05
C PRO A 83 -4.13 -10.63 -4.41
N ILE A 84 -5.06 -9.71 -4.18
CA ILE A 84 -4.85 -8.26 -4.29
C ILE A 84 -4.56 -7.75 -2.88
N VAL A 85 -3.30 -7.36 -2.64
CA VAL A 85 -2.84 -6.94 -1.31
C VAL A 85 -2.32 -5.51 -1.38
N LEU A 86 -2.77 -4.65 -0.45
CA LEU A 86 -2.18 -3.33 -0.24
C LEU A 86 -1.31 -3.32 1.01
N GLY A 87 -0.15 -2.71 0.88
CA GLY A 87 0.73 -2.35 1.99
C GLY A 87 0.71 -0.84 2.22
N GLN A 88 0.74 -0.41 3.48
CA GLN A 88 0.80 0.99 3.87
C GLN A 88 2.26 1.42 4.00
N LEU A 89 2.79 2.13 3.01
CA LEU A 89 4.20 2.49 2.93
C LEU A 89 4.64 3.48 4.01
N ASN A 90 3.72 4.24 4.58
CA ASN A 90 3.99 5.17 5.69
C ASN A 90 4.40 4.47 6.99
N LEU A 91 4.02 3.21 7.17
CA LEU A 91 4.39 2.46 8.34
C LEU A 91 5.90 2.20 8.41
N PRO A 92 6.50 2.23 9.61
CA PRO A 92 7.89 1.84 9.80
C PRO A 92 8.20 0.46 9.22
N ARG A 93 9.41 0.29 8.65
CA ARG A 93 9.85 -0.94 7.99
C ARG A 93 9.61 -2.21 8.83
N LYS A 94 9.79 -2.12 10.15
CA LYS A 94 9.66 -3.26 11.07
C LYS A 94 8.24 -3.83 11.15
N ILE A 95 7.21 -2.99 10.92
CA ILE A 95 5.81 -3.39 11.06
C ILE A 95 5.05 -3.36 9.73
N ARG A 96 5.56 -2.67 8.71
CA ARG A 96 4.90 -2.47 7.40
C ARG A 96 4.43 -3.76 6.76
N ASN A 97 5.27 -4.80 6.79
CA ASN A 97 5.04 -6.08 6.13
C ASN A 97 4.48 -7.16 7.07
N LEU A 98 4.09 -6.81 8.30
CA LEU A 98 3.38 -7.76 9.14
C LEU A 98 2.00 -8.05 8.54
N PHE A 99 1.59 -9.31 8.58
CA PHE A 99 0.31 -9.75 8.03
C PHE A 99 -0.88 -8.94 8.59
N SER A 100 -0.82 -8.56 9.87
CA SER A 100 -1.83 -7.72 10.53
C SER A 100 -2.00 -6.33 9.90
N ASN A 101 -0.96 -5.81 9.24
CA ASN A 101 -0.91 -4.47 8.66
C ASN A 101 -1.08 -4.48 7.14
N LEU A 102 -1.15 -5.65 6.53
CA LEU A 102 -1.48 -5.81 5.13
C LEU A 102 -3.01 -5.82 4.95
N ILE A 103 -3.46 -5.24 3.86
CA ILE A 103 -4.89 -5.13 3.52
C ILE A 103 -5.16 -6.06 2.35
N LEU A 104 -5.77 -7.21 2.63
CA LEU A 104 -6.30 -8.08 1.57
C LEU A 104 -7.61 -7.47 1.07
N LEU A 105 -7.64 -7.07 -0.19
CA LEU A 105 -8.83 -6.51 -0.86
C LEU A 105 -9.69 -7.59 -1.48
N GLY A 106 -9.07 -8.58 -2.10
CA GLY A 106 -9.75 -9.65 -2.78
C GLY A 106 -8.78 -10.71 -3.28
N ILE A 107 -9.35 -11.74 -3.88
CA ILE A 107 -8.60 -12.82 -4.52
C ILE A 107 -9.20 -13.04 -5.90
N ILE A 108 -8.38 -12.91 -6.93
CA ILE A 108 -8.76 -13.22 -8.29
C ILE A 108 -8.59 -14.73 -8.47
N PRO A 109 -9.65 -15.48 -8.82
CA PRO A 109 -9.55 -16.91 -9.00
C PRO A 109 -8.75 -17.27 -10.27
N ALA A 110 -8.19 -18.44 -10.28
CA ALA A 110 -7.67 -19.03 -11.52
C ALA A 110 -8.80 -19.20 -12.55
N GLN A 111 -8.42 -19.35 -13.82
CA GLN A 111 -9.34 -19.80 -14.85
C GLN A 111 -9.80 -21.25 -14.59
N ASP A 112 -10.83 -21.71 -15.29
CA ASP A 112 -11.39 -23.06 -15.15
C ASP A 112 -10.34 -24.17 -15.38
N ASP A 113 -9.31 -23.90 -16.17
CA ASP A 113 -8.17 -24.81 -16.40
C ASP A 113 -7.04 -24.67 -15.35
N GLY A 114 -7.25 -23.87 -14.31
CA GLY A 114 -6.31 -23.63 -13.23
C GLY A 114 -5.17 -22.64 -13.56
N LYS A 115 -5.16 -22.07 -14.76
CA LYS A 115 -4.15 -21.09 -15.19
C LYS A 115 -4.38 -19.71 -14.60
N GLU A 116 -3.42 -18.83 -14.87
CA GLU A 116 -3.47 -17.42 -14.50
C GLU A 116 -4.72 -16.73 -15.07
N PRO A 117 -5.27 -15.73 -14.35
CA PRO A 117 -6.38 -14.94 -14.86
C PRO A 117 -6.02 -14.28 -16.20
N ALA A 118 -6.92 -14.38 -17.19
CA ALA A 118 -6.69 -13.81 -18.52
C ALA A 118 -6.68 -12.28 -18.52
N ASN A 119 -7.42 -11.65 -17.61
CA ASN A 119 -7.53 -10.20 -17.51
C ASN A 119 -7.69 -9.80 -16.04
N LEU A 120 -6.84 -8.86 -15.60
CA LEU A 120 -6.85 -8.28 -14.26
C LEU A 120 -7.65 -6.96 -14.19
N ASP A 121 -7.88 -6.31 -15.34
CA ASP A 121 -8.45 -4.96 -15.39
C ASP A 121 -9.78 -4.82 -14.65
N PRO A 122 -10.76 -5.74 -14.79
CA PRO A 122 -12.05 -5.59 -14.11
C PRO A 122 -11.94 -5.57 -12.58
N TYR A 123 -10.92 -6.25 -12.04
CA TYR A 123 -10.67 -6.28 -10.59
C TYR A 123 -9.93 -5.04 -10.12
N LEU A 124 -9.00 -4.54 -10.94
CA LEU A 124 -8.23 -3.33 -10.64
C LEU A 124 -9.07 -2.05 -10.81
N GLU A 125 -10.02 -2.03 -11.72
CA GLU A 125 -10.96 -0.93 -11.91
C GLU A 125 -11.73 -0.65 -10.62
N ILE A 126 -12.27 -1.69 -9.97
CA ILE A 126 -12.95 -1.57 -8.68
C ILE A 126 -12.02 -0.95 -7.62
N LEU A 127 -10.75 -1.37 -7.58
CA LEU A 127 -9.77 -0.79 -6.67
C LEU A 127 -9.52 0.69 -6.95
N VAL A 128 -9.35 1.06 -8.22
CA VAL A 128 -9.12 2.45 -8.63
C VAL A 128 -10.28 3.33 -8.23
N ASP A 129 -11.52 2.91 -8.47
CA ASP A 129 -12.72 3.64 -8.11
C ASP A 129 -12.82 3.88 -6.60
N GLU A 130 -12.52 2.87 -5.79
CA GLU A 130 -12.45 3.00 -4.33
C GLU A 130 -11.39 4.00 -3.88
N LEU A 131 -10.21 4.00 -4.51
CA LEU A 131 -9.12 4.93 -4.21
C LEU A 131 -9.48 6.37 -4.63
N LEU A 132 -10.13 6.57 -5.77
CA LEU A 132 -10.62 7.87 -6.20
C LEU A 132 -11.63 8.44 -5.21
N CYS A 133 -12.59 7.62 -4.75
CA CYS A 133 -13.54 8.02 -3.70
C CYS A 133 -12.85 8.45 -2.38
N LEU A 134 -11.68 7.89 -2.05
CA LEU A 134 -10.93 8.30 -0.87
C LEU A 134 -10.24 9.66 -1.07
N THR A 135 -9.83 9.95 -2.31
CA THR A 135 -9.19 11.23 -2.66
C THR A 135 -10.19 12.38 -2.64
N ASP A 136 -11.39 12.18 -3.17
CA ASP A 136 -12.44 13.20 -3.24
C ASP A 136 -12.97 13.60 -1.86
N ARG A 137 -12.95 12.67 -0.88
CA ARG A 137 -13.37 12.97 0.50
C ARG A 137 -12.45 13.93 1.26
N LYS A 138 -11.27 14.24 0.73
CA LYS A 138 -10.42 15.34 1.27
C LYS A 138 -11.05 16.72 1.11
N SER A 139 -12.03 16.88 0.23
CA SER A 139 -12.69 18.16 -0.08
C SER A 139 -13.85 18.51 0.87
N VAL A 140 -14.15 17.69 1.87
CA VAL A 140 -15.37 17.80 2.69
C VAL A 140 -15.03 17.89 4.20
N VAL A 141 -13.92 18.54 4.56
CA VAL A 141 -13.68 18.93 5.97
C VAL A 141 -13.19 20.36 6.03
#